data_0790ccab92e2d7fc152d7cac3ff7c0c4
#
_entry.id   0790ccab92e2d7fc152d7cac3ff7c0c4
#
_cell.length_a   1.000
_cell.length_b   1.000
_cell.length_c   1.000
_cell.angle_alpha   90.00
_cell.angle_beta   90.00
_cell.angle_gamma   90.00
#
_symmetry.space_group_name_H-M   'P 1'
#
loop_
_entity.id
_entity.type
_entity.pdbx_description
1 polymer ?
#
loop_
_entity_poly.entity_id
_entity_poly.type
_entity_poly.pdbx_seq_one_letter_code
_entity_poly.pdbx_strand_id
1 'polypeptide(L)'
;MKILLVNKFHYIKGGSERYYFTLAEAFRQAGHEVVFFAMRDEKNLPCAQEKYFVSNASVKGGIKSKLNMVLHIAYSKEAYKKMRALLAAERPDLILLNLVHKQITLSVLDAIREYDANLPVFWTMHDLIAVCPAYTMLDGNGNICEKCLHGDYKNCVRNKCVKGSKLMSMLSAYEANYIRKKHWYDKVDVFLCPSEFYRDKLTEAQFTKSRIVCLRNPLPPDTVYELCREEDGYALYFGRLSPEKGVRTLIDAAVKANVRLIVLGTGPSEAELKTYAKDKQNIEFKGFLQGKELRDLIRRARCVALPSEWYENGPYSAMEAMASGKPLIVSDRGGLPELVENGVNGYVFREKG
;
A
#
# COMPACT_ATOMS: atom_id res chain seq x y z
N MET A 1 -12.66 -8.07 -22.68
CA MET A 1 -11.97 -9.09 -21.85
C MET A 1 -12.61 -9.16 -20.49
N LYS A 2 -12.54 -10.30 -19.84
CA LYS A 2 -12.91 -10.47 -18.44
C LYS A 2 -11.67 -10.44 -17.54
N ILE A 3 -11.59 -9.50 -16.61
CA ILE A 3 -10.42 -9.25 -15.77
C ILE A 3 -10.74 -9.65 -14.32
N LEU A 4 -9.95 -10.54 -13.75
CA LEU A 4 -10.04 -10.91 -12.34
C LEU A 4 -9.12 -10.05 -11.50
N LEU A 5 -9.70 -9.24 -10.62
CA LEU A 5 -8.97 -8.47 -9.63
C LEU A 5 -8.96 -9.24 -8.30
N VAL A 6 -7.74 -9.46 -7.77
CA VAL A 6 -7.54 -10.18 -6.50
C VAL A 6 -6.98 -9.22 -5.47
N ASN A 7 -7.69 -9.03 -4.36
CA ASN A 7 -7.22 -8.22 -3.24
C ASN A 7 -7.73 -8.80 -1.91
N LYS A 8 -7.01 -8.54 -0.83
CA LYS A 8 -7.38 -9.01 0.50
C LYS A 8 -8.70 -8.44 0.98
N PHE A 9 -8.91 -7.13 0.85
CA PHE A 9 -10.12 -6.44 1.28
C PHE A 9 -10.95 -5.99 0.08
N HIS A 10 -12.27 -6.21 0.15
CA HIS A 10 -13.21 -5.75 -0.87
C HIS A 10 -14.01 -4.53 -0.38
N TYR A 11 -13.34 -3.63 0.31
CA TYR A 11 -13.81 -2.31 0.76
C TYR A 11 -12.64 -1.35 0.88
N ILE A 12 -12.88 -0.04 0.82
CA ILE A 12 -11.82 0.98 0.90
C ILE A 12 -11.30 1.08 2.35
N LYS A 13 -10.06 0.60 2.55
CA LYS A 13 -9.35 0.67 3.81
C LYS A 13 -8.14 1.62 3.75
N GLY A 14 -7.53 1.76 2.59
CA GLY A 14 -6.35 2.59 2.36
C GLY A 14 -6.06 2.78 0.86
N GLY A 15 -4.84 3.18 0.54
CA GLY A 15 -4.42 3.48 -0.83
C GLY A 15 -4.47 2.27 -1.77
N SER A 16 -4.12 1.09 -1.31
CA SER A 16 -4.16 -0.15 -2.11
C SER A 16 -5.57 -0.53 -2.54
N GLU A 17 -6.56 -0.37 -1.65
CA GLU A 17 -7.95 -0.63 -1.99
C GLU A 17 -8.52 0.47 -2.89
N ARG A 18 -8.09 1.73 -2.70
CA ARG A 18 -8.44 2.80 -3.61
C ARG A 18 -7.92 2.49 -5.03
N TYR A 19 -6.66 2.07 -5.17
CA TYR A 19 -6.10 1.61 -6.44
C TYR A 19 -6.93 0.48 -7.06
N TYR A 20 -7.25 -0.55 -6.27
CA TYR A 20 -8.02 -1.71 -6.70
C TYR A 20 -9.39 -1.33 -7.27
N PHE A 21 -10.15 -0.45 -6.61
CA PHE A 21 -11.45 0.01 -7.11
C PHE A 21 -11.33 1.03 -8.24
N THR A 22 -10.29 1.88 -8.24
CA THR A 22 -10.01 2.78 -9.36
C THR A 22 -9.74 2.01 -10.65
N LEU A 23 -8.95 0.94 -10.58
CA LEU A 23 -8.73 0.08 -11.74
C LEU A 23 -9.99 -0.66 -12.18
N ALA A 24 -10.78 -1.16 -11.22
CA ALA A 24 -12.04 -1.83 -11.55
C ALA A 24 -12.96 -0.90 -12.34
N GLU A 25 -13.06 0.36 -11.93
CA GLU A 25 -13.88 1.35 -12.63
C GLU A 25 -13.30 1.72 -14.00
N ALA A 26 -11.99 1.97 -14.08
CA ALA A 26 -11.33 2.26 -15.34
C ALA A 26 -11.49 1.13 -16.37
N PHE A 27 -11.38 -0.14 -15.94
CA PHE A 27 -11.60 -1.28 -16.84
C PHE A 27 -13.05 -1.39 -17.29
N ARG A 28 -14.03 -1.13 -16.42
CA ARG A 28 -15.45 -1.11 -16.82
C ARG A 28 -15.75 -0.02 -17.84
N GLN A 29 -15.20 1.18 -17.62
CA GLN A 29 -15.34 2.30 -18.58
C GLN A 29 -14.69 1.99 -19.93
N ALA A 30 -13.60 1.20 -19.93
CA ALA A 30 -12.97 0.69 -21.15
C ALA A 30 -13.73 -0.51 -21.79
N GLY A 31 -14.91 -0.89 -21.28
CA GLY A 31 -15.74 -1.96 -21.83
C GLY A 31 -15.30 -3.37 -21.44
N HIS A 32 -14.56 -3.52 -20.35
CA HIS A 32 -14.15 -4.82 -19.82
C HIS A 32 -15.09 -5.30 -18.70
N GLU A 33 -15.31 -6.61 -18.62
CA GLU A 33 -15.96 -7.23 -17.48
C GLU A 33 -14.96 -7.39 -16.33
N VAL A 34 -15.35 -7.00 -15.10
CA VAL A 34 -14.48 -7.10 -13.92
C VAL A 34 -15.11 -7.99 -12.88
N VAL A 35 -14.39 -9.04 -12.50
CA VAL A 35 -14.74 -9.99 -11.45
C VAL A 35 -13.74 -9.93 -10.30
N PHE A 36 -14.14 -10.37 -9.11
CA PHE A 36 -13.39 -10.14 -7.89
C PHE A 36 -13.13 -11.41 -7.11
N PHE A 37 -11.95 -11.45 -6.45
CA PHE A 37 -11.62 -12.45 -5.44
C PHE A 37 -11.02 -11.77 -4.22
N ALA A 38 -11.61 -12.01 -3.04
CA ALA A 38 -11.17 -11.35 -1.81
C ALA A 38 -11.38 -12.23 -0.57
N MET A 39 -11.15 -11.65 0.59
CA MET A 39 -11.50 -12.22 1.89
C MET A 39 -12.91 -11.76 2.29
N ARG A 40 -13.67 -12.61 2.99
CA ARG A 40 -14.94 -12.24 3.60
C ARG A 40 -14.75 -11.26 4.74
N ASP A 41 -15.48 -10.16 4.70
CA ASP A 41 -15.52 -9.15 5.74
C ASP A 41 -16.91 -8.48 5.72
N GLU A 42 -17.43 -8.09 6.89
CA GLU A 42 -18.74 -7.44 7.01
C GLU A 42 -18.80 -6.09 6.29
N LYS A 43 -17.64 -5.48 6.03
CA LYS A 43 -17.49 -4.20 5.33
C LYS A 43 -17.40 -4.33 3.82
N ASN A 44 -17.38 -5.56 3.30
CA ASN A 44 -17.24 -5.78 1.86
C ASN A 44 -18.37 -5.14 1.08
N LEU A 45 -18.03 -4.52 -0.03
CA LEU A 45 -19.01 -4.08 -1.01
C LEU A 45 -19.67 -5.32 -1.66
N PRO A 46 -20.96 -5.27 -1.98
CA PRO A 46 -21.66 -6.37 -2.63
C PRO A 46 -21.03 -6.72 -3.98
N CYS A 47 -20.80 -8.02 -4.24
CA CYS A 47 -20.40 -8.49 -5.56
C CYS A 47 -20.89 -9.93 -5.83
N ALA A 48 -21.04 -10.29 -7.09
CA ALA A 48 -21.56 -11.61 -7.50
C ALA A 48 -20.64 -12.77 -7.11
N GLN A 49 -19.33 -12.49 -6.92
CA GLN A 49 -18.30 -13.47 -6.61
C GLN A 49 -18.13 -13.73 -5.11
N GLU A 50 -18.90 -13.10 -4.22
CA GLU A 50 -18.74 -13.21 -2.75
C GLU A 50 -18.74 -14.66 -2.24
N LYS A 51 -19.49 -15.55 -2.89
CA LYS A 51 -19.51 -16.99 -2.57
C LYS A 51 -18.12 -17.65 -2.66
N TYR A 52 -17.22 -17.12 -3.47
CA TYR A 52 -15.85 -17.61 -3.63
C TYR A 52 -14.84 -16.93 -2.69
N PHE A 53 -15.24 -15.92 -1.91
CA PHE A 53 -14.35 -15.23 -1.01
C PHE A 53 -13.86 -16.13 0.12
N VAL A 54 -12.58 -16.03 0.48
CA VAL A 54 -11.97 -16.83 1.54
C VAL A 54 -12.43 -16.39 2.92
N SER A 55 -12.46 -17.29 3.87
CA SER A 55 -12.83 -17.00 5.24
C SER A 55 -11.83 -16.02 5.86
N ASN A 56 -12.35 -15.07 6.66
CA ASN A 56 -11.50 -14.23 7.49
C ASN A 56 -11.00 -15.08 8.68
N ALA A 57 -9.81 -15.64 8.57
CA ALA A 57 -9.15 -16.36 9.64
C ALA A 57 -8.65 -15.38 10.71
N SER A 58 -9.55 -14.61 11.33
CA SER A 58 -9.22 -13.87 12.52
C SER A 58 -8.95 -14.86 13.64
N VAL A 59 -7.79 -14.73 14.30
CA VAL A 59 -7.28 -15.62 15.35
C VAL A 59 -8.17 -15.51 16.60
N LYS A 60 -9.33 -16.18 16.58
CA LYS A 60 -10.11 -16.46 17.78
C LYS A 60 -10.01 -17.97 18.02
N GLY A 61 -9.05 -18.41 18.87
CA GLY A 61 -8.95 -19.83 19.22
C GLY A 61 -7.66 -20.21 19.95
N GLY A 62 -7.70 -21.34 20.68
CA GLY A 62 -6.65 -21.88 21.55
C GLY A 62 -5.40 -22.41 20.82
N ILE A 63 -4.54 -23.17 21.52
CA ILE A 63 -3.20 -23.64 21.07
C ILE A 63 -3.24 -24.40 19.74
N LYS A 64 -4.27 -25.22 19.47
CA LYS A 64 -4.45 -25.92 18.18
C LYS A 64 -4.71 -24.95 17.01
N SER A 65 -5.36 -23.82 17.27
CA SER A 65 -5.58 -22.75 16.31
C SER A 65 -4.26 -22.05 15.92
N LYS A 66 -3.32 -21.91 16.85
CA LYS A 66 -2.00 -21.29 16.59
C LYS A 66 -1.11 -22.18 15.70
N LEU A 67 -1.14 -23.50 15.87
CA LEU A 67 -0.39 -24.43 15.03
C LEU A 67 -0.96 -24.48 13.60
N ASN A 68 -2.27 -24.54 13.46
CA ASN A 68 -2.94 -24.44 12.18
C ASN A 68 -2.70 -23.08 11.49
N MET A 69 -2.57 -22.00 12.27
CA MET A 69 -2.23 -20.68 11.75
C MET A 69 -0.86 -20.65 11.06
N VAL A 70 0.15 -21.33 11.60
CA VAL A 70 1.50 -21.38 11.01
C VAL A 70 1.45 -22.06 9.62
N LEU A 71 0.70 -23.14 9.49
CA LEU A 71 0.52 -23.84 8.22
C LEU A 71 -0.34 -23.04 7.24
N HIS A 72 -1.36 -22.34 7.73
CA HIS A 72 -2.23 -21.47 6.91
C HIS A 72 -1.56 -20.20 6.43
N ILE A 73 -0.61 -19.62 7.20
CA ILE A 73 0.12 -18.40 6.78
C ILE A 73 0.89 -18.62 5.48
N ALA A 74 1.46 -19.81 5.29
CA ALA A 74 2.25 -20.12 4.12
C ALA A 74 1.40 -20.65 2.94
N TYR A 75 0.32 -21.42 3.22
CA TYR A 75 -0.50 -22.06 2.19
C TYR A 75 -1.95 -22.24 2.64
N SER A 76 -2.89 -21.57 1.98
CA SER A 76 -4.32 -21.71 2.23
C SER A 76 -4.98 -22.70 1.25
N LYS A 77 -5.32 -23.90 1.73
CA LYS A 77 -6.09 -24.87 0.95
C LYS A 77 -7.47 -24.33 0.57
N GLU A 78 -8.07 -23.49 1.41
CA GLU A 78 -9.35 -22.85 1.12
C GLU A 78 -9.22 -21.88 -0.05
N ALA A 79 -8.23 -20.97 -0.01
CA ALA A 79 -8.00 -20.00 -1.09
C ALA A 79 -7.70 -20.69 -2.42
N TYR A 80 -6.87 -21.75 -2.40
CA TYR A 80 -6.62 -22.58 -3.57
C TYR A 80 -7.91 -23.16 -4.17
N LYS A 81 -8.75 -23.85 -3.36
CA LYS A 81 -10.00 -24.48 -3.83
C LYS A 81 -11.00 -23.45 -4.36
N LYS A 82 -11.16 -22.32 -3.64
CA LYS A 82 -12.09 -21.27 -4.03
C LYS A 82 -11.65 -20.53 -5.28
N MET A 83 -10.34 -20.28 -5.43
CA MET A 83 -9.78 -19.72 -6.66
C MET A 83 -10.06 -20.65 -7.84
N ARG A 84 -9.81 -21.94 -7.74
CA ARG A 84 -10.13 -22.91 -8.80
C ARG A 84 -11.60 -22.90 -9.18
N ALA A 85 -12.49 -22.86 -8.19
CA ALA A 85 -13.93 -22.80 -8.43
C ALA A 85 -14.35 -21.51 -9.16
N LEU A 86 -13.76 -20.38 -8.77
CA LEU A 86 -13.99 -19.10 -9.44
C LEU A 86 -13.48 -19.11 -10.87
N LEU A 87 -12.25 -19.57 -11.11
CA LEU A 87 -11.67 -19.66 -12.45
C LEU A 87 -12.50 -20.51 -13.40
N ALA A 88 -12.99 -21.66 -12.93
CA ALA A 88 -13.86 -22.52 -13.72
C ALA A 88 -15.21 -21.88 -14.07
N ALA A 89 -15.77 -21.07 -13.18
CA ALA A 89 -17.04 -20.39 -13.37
C ALA A 89 -16.92 -19.12 -14.22
N GLU A 90 -15.94 -18.28 -13.95
CA GLU A 90 -15.81 -16.95 -14.54
C GLU A 90 -14.93 -16.91 -15.79
N ARG A 91 -13.96 -17.80 -15.92
CA ARG A 91 -13.04 -17.91 -17.07
C ARG A 91 -12.40 -16.55 -17.45
N PRO A 92 -11.64 -15.91 -16.55
CA PRO A 92 -11.03 -14.63 -16.84
C PRO A 92 -9.94 -14.74 -17.91
N ASP A 93 -9.77 -13.67 -18.68
CA ASP A 93 -8.72 -13.53 -19.70
C ASP A 93 -7.39 -13.00 -19.09
N LEU A 94 -7.48 -12.35 -17.91
CA LEU A 94 -6.36 -11.71 -17.22
C LEU A 94 -6.59 -11.71 -15.71
N ILE A 95 -5.54 -11.90 -14.95
CA ILE A 95 -5.55 -11.78 -13.48
C ILE A 95 -4.63 -10.65 -13.03
N LEU A 96 -5.14 -9.75 -12.18
CA LEU A 96 -4.36 -8.72 -11.52
C LEU A 96 -4.41 -8.91 -10.01
N LEU A 97 -3.25 -9.27 -9.44
CA LEU A 97 -3.06 -9.44 -8.00
C LEU A 97 -2.69 -8.11 -7.36
N ASN A 98 -3.17 -7.89 -6.14
CA ASN A 98 -2.81 -6.77 -5.27
C ASN A 98 -2.27 -7.31 -3.93
N LEU A 99 -2.99 -7.14 -2.84
CA LEU A 99 -2.60 -7.67 -1.54
C LEU A 99 -3.11 -9.10 -1.35
N VAL A 100 -2.23 -10.09 -1.40
CA VAL A 100 -2.61 -11.51 -1.27
C VAL A 100 -1.94 -12.24 -0.11
N HIS A 101 -0.87 -11.71 0.46
CA HIS A 101 -0.13 -12.35 1.54
C HIS A 101 -0.97 -12.56 2.82
N LYS A 102 -0.64 -13.60 3.58
CA LYS A 102 -1.19 -13.98 4.90
C LYS A 102 -2.58 -14.60 4.84
N GLN A 103 -3.61 -13.92 4.32
CA GLN A 103 -5.00 -14.42 4.36
C GLN A 103 -5.38 -15.22 3.10
N ILE A 104 -5.15 -14.65 1.93
CA ILE A 104 -5.38 -15.33 0.66
C ILE A 104 -4.26 -16.33 0.41
N THR A 105 -3.01 -15.92 0.65
CA THR A 105 -1.75 -16.65 0.40
C THR A 105 -1.43 -16.86 -1.08
N LEU A 106 -0.18 -17.22 -1.36
CA LEU A 106 0.25 -17.46 -2.73
C LEU A 106 -0.23 -18.82 -3.29
N SER A 107 -0.99 -19.59 -2.51
CA SER A 107 -1.64 -20.81 -3.00
C SER A 107 -2.59 -20.55 -4.19
N VAL A 108 -3.07 -19.31 -4.34
CA VAL A 108 -3.87 -18.91 -5.51
C VAL A 108 -3.08 -18.98 -6.82
N LEU A 109 -1.75 -18.77 -6.78
CA LEU A 109 -0.89 -18.92 -7.95
C LEU A 109 -0.79 -20.36 -8.42
N ASP A 110 -0.79 -21.33 -7.48
CA ASP A 110 -0.87 -22.76 -7.85
C ASP A 110 -2.19 -23.06 -8.55
N ALA A 111 -3.31 -22.58 -8.00
CA ALA A 111 -4.63 -22.75 -8.57
C ALA A 111 -4.76 -22.15 -9.99
N ILE A 112 -4.14 -20.98 -10.20
CA ILE A 112 -4.14 -20.29 -11.49
C ILE A 112 -3.33 -21.09 -12.52
N ARG A 113 -2.10 -21.47 -12.19
CA ARG A 113 -1.20 -22.18 -13.12
C ARG A 113 -1.65 -23.61 -13.42
N GLU A 114 -2.37 -24.26 -12.51
CA GLU A 114 -3.01 -25.55 -12.77
C GLU A 114 -4.29 -25.42 -13.63
N TYR A 115 -4.98 -24.28 -13.56
CA TYR A 115 -6.13 -24.00 -14.40
C TYR A 115 -5.72 -23.72 -15.85
N ASP A 116 -4.78 -22.78 -16.02
CA ASP A 116 -4.15 -22.45 -17.30
C ASP A 116 -2.74 -21.90 -17.05
N ALA A 117 -1.73 -22.61 -17.58
CA ALA A 117 -0.33 -22.23 -17.45
C ALA A 117 -0.01 -20.90 -18.15
N ASN A 118 -0.77 -20.52 -19.18
CA ASN A 118 -0.56 -19.33 -20.00
C ASN A 118 -1.45 -18.14 -19.63
N LEU A 119 -2.39 -18.30 -18.68
CA LEU A 119 -3.25 -17.20 -18.24
C LEU A 119 -2.41 -16.05 -17.69
N PRO A 120 -2.48 -14.84 -18.28
CA PRO A 120 -1.66 -13.72 -17.84
C PRO A 120 -1.92 -13.34 -16.39
N VAL A 121 -0.85 -13.26 -15.57
CA VAL A 121 -0.90 -12.87 -14.17
C VAL A 121 -0.01 -11.66 -13.93
N PHE A 122 -0.60 -10.53 -13.61
CA PHE A 122 0.08 -9.32 -13.19
C PHE A 122 -0.08 -9.12 -11.69
N TRP A 123 0.91 -8.48 -11.07
CA TRP A 123 0.87 -8.21 -9.64
C TRP A 123 1.35 -6.80 -9.33
N THR A 124 0.46 -5.96 -8.78
CA THR A 124 0.84 -4.62 -8.32
C THR A 124 1.46 -4.68 -6.93
N MET A 125 2.69 -4.22 -6.81
CA MET A 125 3.46 -4.21 -5.57
C MET A 125 3.17 -2.94 -4.78
N HIS A 126 2.19 -3.02 -3.87
CA HIS A 126 1.82 -1.89 -2.98
C HIS A 126 2.77 -1.70 -1.81
N ASP A 127 3.54 -2.71 -1.46
CA ASP A 127 4.55 -2.72 -0.41
C ASP A 127 5.72 -3.64 -0.78
N LEU A 128 6.75 -3.67 0.05
CA LEU A 128 7.97 -4.44 -0.18
C LEU A 128 7.95 -5.83 0.50
N ILE A 129 6.78 -6.43 0.69
CA ILE A 129 6.64 -7.73 1.38
C ILE A 129 7.39 -8.87 0.69
N ALA A 130 7.60 -8.80 -0.61
CA ALA A 130 8.36 -9.81 -1.35
C ALA A 130 9.83 -9.90 -0.90
N VAL A 131 10.38 -8.81 -0.37
CA VAL A 131 11.80 -8.69 0.00
C VAL A 131 12.01 -8.33 1.46
N CYS A 132 10.99 -7.85 2.15
CA CYS A 132 11.01 -7.52 3.58
C CYS A 132 9.82 -8.17 4.31
N PRO A 133 10.02 -9.16 5.23
CA PRO A 133 8.90 -9.81 5.93
C PRO A 133 8.02 -8.88 6.74
N ALA A 134 8.56 -7.70 7.15
CA ALA A 134 7.80 -6.64 7.81
C ALA A 134 7.12 -5.67 6.83
N TYR A 135 7.34 -5.83 5.51
CA TYR A 135 6.86 -5.04 4.36
C TYR A 135 7.24 -3.54 4.34
N THR A 136 7.65 -2.97 5.46
CA THR A 136 7.89 -1.53 5.64
C THR A 136 9.31 -1.08 5.33
N MET A 137 10.27 -2.01 5.24
CA MET A 137 11.71 -1.73 5.23
C MET A 137 12.15 -0.91 6.46
N LEU A 138 11.43 -1.07 7.59
CA LEU A 138 11.82 -0.51 8.89
C LEU A 138 12.22 -1.65 9.85
N ASP A 139 13.22 -1.40 10.68
CA ASP A 139 13.57 -2.30 11.78
C ASP A 139 12.60 -2.13 12.96
N GLY A 140 12.82 -2.88 14.04
CA GLY A 140 11.97 -2.83 15.24
C GLY A 140 12.04 -1.49 15.99
N ASN A 141 12.99 -0.62 15.68
CA ASN A 141 13.16 0.71 16.25
C ASN A 141 12.62 1.82 15.33
N GLY A 142 12.11 1.45 14.15
CA GLY A 142 11.59 2.41 13.17
C GLY A 142 12.64 2.99 12.21
N ASN A 143 13.87 2.49 12.22
CA ASN A 143 14.92 2.94 11.30
C ASN A 143 14.81 2.18 9.96
N ILE A 144 15.17 2.85 8.85
CA ILE A 144 15.27 2.23 7.54
C ILE A 144 16.26 1.05 7.59
N CYS A 145 15.84 -0.10 7.08
CA CYS A 145 16.59 -1.34 7.13
C CYS A 145 16.41 -2.17 5.87
N GLU A 146 17.49 -2.45 5.17
CA GLU A 146 17.52 -3.26 3.94
C GLU A 146 18.17 -4.65 4.14
N LYS A 147 18.45 -5.06 5.37
CA LYS A 147 19.18 -6.29 5.69
C LYS A 147 18.52 -7.59 5.20
N CYS A 148 17.23 -7.55 4.90
CA CYS A 148 16.47 -8.70 4.38
C CYS A 148 16.38 -8.76 2.85
N LEU A 149 16.84 -7.73 2.14
CA LEU A 149 16.64 -7.53 0.71
C LEU A 149 17.03 -8.76 -0.13
N HIS A 150 18.16 -9.36 0.17
CA HIS A 150 18.67 -10.54 -0.54
C HIS A 150 18.23 -11.89 0.10
N GLY A 151 17.24 -11.88 1.02
CA GLY A 151 16.64 -13.10 1.59
C GLY A 151 17.22 -13.57 2.91
N ASP A 152 18.09 -12.81 3.60
CA ASP A 152 18.46 -13.11 4.98
C ASP A 152 17.40 -12.62 5.97
N TYR A 153 16.28 -13.33 5.98
CA TYR A 153 15.13 -12.98 6.82
C TYR A 153 15.35 -13.22 8.33
N LYS A 154 16.50 -13.77 8.73
CA LYS A 154 16.91 -13.85 10.16
C LYS A 154 17.03 -12.46 10.78
N ASN A 155 17.38 -11.45 9.98
CA ASN A 155 17.47 -10.07 10.41
C ASN A 155 16.11 -9.52 10.89
N CYS A 156 15.01 -9.89 10.23
CA CYS A 156 13.66 -9.53 10.68
C CYS A 156 13.37 -10.03 12.10
N VAL A 157 13.81 -11.26 12.43
CA VAL A 157 13.63 -11.86 13.76
C VAL A 157 14.53 -11.18 14.80
N ARG A 158 15.81 -10.93 14.47
CA ARG A 158 16.78 -10.27 15.35
C ARG A 158 16.29 -8.88 15.75
N ASN A 159 15.81 -8.12 14.78
CA ASN A 159 15.37 -6.74 14.96
C ASN A 159 13.90 -6.63 15.42
N LYS A 160 13.19 -7.77 15.63
CA LYS A 160 11.77 -7.79 16.03
C LYS A 160 10.89 -6.87 15.16
N CYS A 161 11.13 -6.82 13.85
CA CYS A 161 10.56 -5.82 12.92
C CYS A 161 9.01 -5.84 12.88
N VAL A 162 8.38 -7.02 13.12
CA VAL A 162 6.92 -7.13 13.05
C VAL A 162 6.32 -6.85 14.43
N LYS A 163 5.76 -5.66 14.59
CA LYS A 163 5.08 -5.18 15.82
C LYS A 163 5.93 -5.30 17.09
N GLY A 164 7.25 -5.16 17.01
CA GLY A 164 8.16 -5.34 18.15
C GLY A 164 8.20 -6.77 18.72
N SER A 165 7.56 -7.73 18.05
CA SER A 165 7.38 -9.10 18.54
C SER A 165 8.32 -10.09 17.84
N LYS A 166 9.16 -10.81 18.62
CA LYS A 166 10.04 -11.86 18.08
C LYS A 166 9.22 -13.00 17.43
N LEU A 167 8.10 -13.39 18.04
CA LEU A 167 7.24 -14.45 17.51
C LEU A 167 6.59 -14.05 16.18
N MET A 168 6.02 -12.85 16.09
CA MET A 168 5.42 -12.37 14.84
C MET A 168 6.47 -12.21 13.75
N SER A 169 7.68 -11.76 14.08
CA SER A 169 8.80 -11.66 13.14
C SER A 169 9.27 -13.05 12.67
N MET A 170 9.29 -14.08 13.55
CA MET A 170 9.57 -15.45 13.15
C MET A 170 8.54 -16.01 12.17
N LEU A 171 7.24 -15.77 12.42
CA LEU A 171 6.16 -16.23 11.54
C LEU A 171 6.26 -15.57 10.16
N SER A 172 6.51 -14.26 10.11
CA SER A 172 6.66 -13.55 8.84
C SER A 172 7.94 -13.94 8.09
N ALA A 173 9.05 -14.18 8.81
CA ALA A 173 10.29 -14.68 8.22
C ALA A 173 10.13 -16.13 7.69
N TYR A 174 9.37 -16.98 8.39
CA TYR A 174 9.03 -18.32 7.92
C TYR A 174 8.22 -18.27 6.62
N GLU A 175 7.15 -17.47 6.55
CA GLU A 175 6.35 -17.26 5.36
C GLU A 175 7.23 -16.83 4.17
N ALA A 176 8.05 -15.78 4.36
CA ALA A 176 8.93 -15.25 3.32
C ALA A 176 9.95 -16.31 2.83
N ASN A 177 10.57 -17.07 3.73
CA ASN A 177 11.47 -18.16 3.38
C ASN A 177 10.75 -19.27 2.60
N TYR A 178 9.53 -19.63 3.03
CA TYR A 178 8.75 -20.66 2.37
C TYR A 178 8.38 -20.26 0.95
N ILE A 179 7.90 -19.03 0.77
CA ILE A 179 7.55 -18.46 -0.55
C ILE A 179 8.76 -18.47 -1.47
N ARG A 180 9.92 -17.98 -1.00
CA ARG A 180 11.17 -17.93 -1.77
C ARG A 180 11.64 -19.31 -2.18
N LYS A 181 11.65 -20.29 -1.27
CA LYS A 181 12.03 -21.69 -1.57
C LYS A 181 11.11 -22.38 -2.57
N LYS A 182 9.86 -22.01 -2.62
CA LYS A 182 8.87 -22.55 -3.56
C LYS A 182 8.84 -21.83 -4.92
N HIS A 183 9.65 -20.77 -5.08
CA HIS A 183 9.70 -19.99 -6.31
C HIS A 183 8.32 -19.48 -6.76
N TRP A 184 7.43 -19.17 -5.83
CA TRP A 184 6.06 -18.76 -6.18
C TRP A 184 6.01 -17.45 -6.94
N TYR A 185 6.92 -16.52 -6.68
CA TYR A 185 6.98 -15.26 -7.44
C TYR A 185 7.29 -15.48 -8.92
N ASP A 186 7.97 -16.58 -9.29
CA ASP A 186 8.23 -16.93 -10.70
C ASP A 186 6.97 -17.40 -11.46
N LYS A 187 5.83 -17.57 -10.76
CA LYS A 187 4.52 -17.86 -11.35
C LYS A 187 3.74 -16.62 -11.78
N VAL A 188 4.26 -15.43 -11.51
CA VAL A 188 3.72 -14.15 -11.95
C VAL A 188 4.43 -13.76 -13.25
N ASP A 189 3.72 -13.23 -14.25
CA ASP A 189 4.34 -12.83 -15.50
C ASP A 189 4.99 -11.45 -15.42
N VAL A 190 4.28 -10.49 -14.78
CA VAL A 190 4.76 -9.12 -14.64
C VAL A 190 4.44 -8.56 -13.25
N PHE A 191 5.43 -7.99 -12.60
CA PHE A 191 5.26 -7.16 -11.41
C PHE A 191 5.17 -5.69 -11.80
N LEU A 192 4.12 -5.02 -11.32
CA LEU A 192 3.85 -3.59 -11.54
C LEU A 192 4.25 -2.81 -10.28
N CYS A 193 5.20 -1.90 -10.41
CA CYS A 193 5.67 -1.07 -9.30
C CYS A 193 5.18 0.37 -9.50
N PRO A 194 4.48 0.97 -8.52
CA PRO A 194 3.99 2.35 -8.64
C PRO A 194 5.09 3.43 -8.70
N SER A 195 6.36 3.08 -8.45
CA SER A 195 7.51 3.98 -8.54
C SER A 195 8.73 3.27 -9.12
N GLU A 196 9.64 4.05 -9.68
CA GLU A 196 10.95 3.59 -10.14
C GLU A 196 11.76 3.04 -8.96
N PHE A 197 11.71 3.70 -7.80
CA PHE A 197 12.36 3.24 -6.58
C PHE A 197 11.95 1.81 -6.20
N TYR A 198 10.64 1.50 -6.22
CA TYR A 198 10.16 0.14 -5.92
C TYR A 198 10.60 -0.85 -6.98
N ARG A 199 10.54 -0.49 -8.26
CA ARG A 199 11.07 -1.34 -9.36
C ARG A 199 12.55 -1.66 -9.12
N ASP A 200 13.36 -0.66 -8.82
CA ASP A 200 14.80 -0.82 -8.65
C ASP A 200 15.13 -1.66 -7.41
N LYS A 201 14.46 -1.42 -6.27
CA LYS A 201 14.61 -2.24 -5.06
C LYS A 201 14.21 -3.70 -5.28
N LEU A 202 13.13 -3.95 -5.99
CA LEU A 202 12.69 -5.31 -6.29
C LEU A 202 13.61 -5.98 -7.33
N THR A 203 14.16 -5.24 -8.27
CA THR A 203 15.15 -5.73 -9.23
C THR A 203 16.48 -6.07 -8.54
N GLU A 204 16.96 -5.19 -7.66
CA GLU A 204 18.16 -5.39 -6.83
C GLU A 204 18.06 -6.68 -5.98
N ALA A 205 16.87 -6.94 -5.44
CA ALA A 205 16.62 -8.09 -4.57
C ALA A 205 16.68 -9.44 -5.28
N GLN A 206 16.56 -9.48 -6.60
CA GLN A 206 16.58 -10.71 -7.43
C GLN A 206 15.65 -11.81 -6.86
N PHE A 207 14.46 -11.43 -6.42
CA PHE A 207 13.52 -12.34 -5.76
C PHE A 207 12.69 -13.19 -6.74
N THR A 208 12.71 -12.83 -8.02
CA THR A 208 11.98 -13.49 -9.11
C THR A 208 12.76 -13.36 -10.42
N LYS A 209 12.45 -14.22 -11.40
CA LYS A 209 12.89 -14.13 -12.79
C LYS A 209 11.90 -13.38 -13.68
N SER A 210 10.73 -13.05 -13.16
CA SER A 210 9.66 -12.39 -13.88
C SER A 210 10.00 -10.93 -14.17
N ARG A 211 9.33 -10.36 -15.16
CA ARG A 211 9.51 -8.96 -15.54
C ARG A 211 9.01 -8.02 -14.43
N ILE A 212 9.78 -7.00 -14.11
CA ILE A 212 9.41 -5.95 -13.15
C ILE A 212 9.40 -4.63 -13.92
N VAL A 213 8.28 -3.91 -13.87
CA VAL A 213 8.09 -2.64 -14.58
C VAL A 213 7.54 -1.56 -13.66
N CYS A 214 7.87 -0.30 -13.94
CA CYS A 214 7.22 0.83 -13.29
C CYS A 214 5.92 1.16 -14.02
N LEU A 215 4.82 1.23 -13.26
CA LEU A 215 3.52 1.69 -13.71
C LEU A 215 2.88 2.50 -12.59
N ARG A 216 2.85 3.83 -12.73
CA ARG A 216 2.34 4.73 -11.69
C ARG A 216 0.87 4.49 -11.41
N ASN A 217 0.46 4.73 -10.17
CA ASN A 217 -0.93 4.58 -9.76
C ASN A 217 -1.83 5.55 -10.57
N PRO A 218 -3.00 5.13 -11.04
CA PRO A 218 -3.96 6.02 -11.65
C PRO A 218 -4.73 6.82 -10.60
N LEU A 219 -5.13 8.02 -10.95
CA LEU A 219 -6.19 8.74 -10.23
C LEU A 219 -7.57 8.21 -10.68
N PRO A 220 -8.61 8.33 -9.82
CA PRO A 220 -9.97 7.92 -10.20
C PRO A 220 -10.43 8.67 -11.47
N PRO A 221 -10.95 7.95 -12.50
CA PRO A 221 -11.23 8.55 -13.81
C PRO A 221 -12.30 9.63 -13.78
N ASP A 222 -13.26 9.53 -12.85
CA ASP A 222 -14.39 10.48 -12.77
C ASP A 222 -14.12 11.64 -11.80
N THR A 223 -12.89 11.77 -11.30
CA THR A 223 -12.56 12.86 -10.38
C THR A 223 -11.97 14.04 -11.15
N VAL A 224 -12.69 15.15 -11.15
CA VAL A 224 -12.19 16.42 -11.66
C VAL A 224 -11.35 17.11 -10.59
N TYR A 225 -10.12 17.46 -10.95
CA TYR A 225 -9.19 18.24 -10.14
C TYR A 225 -9.12 19.66 -10.71
N GLU A 226 -9.63 20.62 -9.95
CA GLU A 226 -9.66 22.01 -10.36
C GLU A 226 -8.38 22.73 -9.97
N LEU A 227 -7.80 23.45 -10.89
CA LEU A 227 -6.69 24.36 -10.61
C LEU A 227 -7.22 25.63 -9.95
N CYS A 228 -6.52 26.12 -8.93
CA CYS A 228 -6.83 27.39 -8.29
C CYS A 228 -5.56 28.19 -8.07
N ARG A 229 -5.57 29.45 -8.53
CA ARG A 229 -4.45 30.39 -8.33
C ARG A 229 -4.53 31.09 -6.97
N GLU A 230 -5.75 31.19 -6.41
CA GLU A 230 -5.95 31.73 -5.06
C GLU A 230 -5.55 30.70 -4.01
N GLU A 231 -4.83 31.15 -3.00
CA GLU A 231 -4.38 30.33 -1.87
C GLU A 231 -4.70 31.01 -0.54
N ASP A 232 -4.98 30.20 0.49
CA ASP A 232 -5.26 30.70 1.84
C ASP A 232 -4.00 30.74 2.74
N GLY A 233 -2.82 30.62 2.15
CA GLY A 233 -1.51 30.78 2.83
C GLY A 233 -1.14 29.65 3.79
N TYR A 234 -1.78 28.47 3.74
CA TYR A 234 -1.43 27.33 4.58
C TYR A 234 -0.71 26.20 3.84
N ALA A 235 0.16 25.50 4.54
CA ALA A 235 0.65 24.20 4.14
C ALA A 235 -0.37 23.13 4.53
N LEU A 236 -0.54 22.09 3.70
CA LEU A 236 -1.50 21.00 3.94
C LEU A 236 -0.75 19.67 4.07
N TYR A 237 -1.09 18.91 5.08
CA TYR A 237 -0.83 17.46 5.16
C TYR A 237 -2.14 16.72 5.10
N PHE A 238 -2.24 15.67 4.30
CA PHE A 238 -3.36 14.73 4.33
C PHE A 238 -2.91 13.29 4.10
N GLY A 239 -3.27 12.45 5.03
CA GLY A 239 -2.87 11.05 5.05
C GLY A 239 -3.07 10.39 6.40
N ARG A 240 -2.59 9.16 6.52
CA ARG A 240 -2.64 8.42 7.78
C ARG A 240 -1.72 9.08 8.81
N LEU A 241 -2.24 9.25 10.04
CA LEU A 241 -1.45 9.76 11.17
C LEU A 241 -0.76 8.59 11.89
N SER A 242 0.43 8.24 11.43
CA SER A 242 1.27 7.17 11.99
C SER A 242 2.74 7.60 12.02
N PRO A 243 3.58 6.99 12.89
CA PRO A 243 4.94 7.46 13.13
C PRO A 243 5.76 7.62 11.83
N GLU A 244 5.68 6.64 10.94
CA GLU A 244 6.44 6.60 9.68
C GLU A 244 6.07 7.70 8.68
N LYS A 245 4.98 8.44 8.94
CA LYS A 245 4.55 9.56 8.08
C LYS A 245 5.19 10.90 8.45
N GLY A 246 5.96 10.96 9.55
CA GLY A 246 6.78 12.13 9.90
C GLY A 246 5.99 13.40 10.24
N VAL A 247 4.70 13.29 10.62
CA VAL A 247 3.85 14.47 10.87
C VAL A 247 4.37 15.32 12.03
N ARG A 248 5.03 14.70 13.02
CA ARG A 248 5.65 15.43 14.13
C ARG A 248 6.76 16.37 13.62
N THR A 249 7.64 15.86 12.76
CA THR A 249 8.69 16.64 12.11
C THR A 249 8.11 17.81 11.31
N LEU A 250 6.98 17.59 10.63
CA LEU A 250 6.29 18.66 9.89
C LEU A 250 5.71 19.74 10.82
N ILE A 251 5.15 19.36 11.96
CA ILE A 251 4.66 20.30 12.97
C ILE A 251 5.81 21.21 13.45
N ASP A 252 6.97 20.62 13.76
CA ASP A 252 8.14 21.38 14.22
C ASP A 252 8.65 22.36 13.14
N ALA A 253 8.69 21.89 11.89
CA ALA A 253 9.08 22.73 10.76
C ALA A 253 8.10 23.90 10.55
N ALA A 254 6.79 23.64 10.62
CA ALA A 254 5.75 24.66 10.45
C ALA A 254 5.80 25.71 11.57
N VAL A 255 6.04 25.29 12.81
CA VAL A 255 6.21 26.20 13.96
C VAL A 255 7.47 27.07 13.77
N LYS A 256 8.60 26.45 13.41
CA LYS A 256 9.87 27.17 13.19
C LYS A 256 9.78 28.18 12.04
N ALA A 257 9.06 27.83 10.97
CA ALA A 257 8.87 28.70 9.82
C ALA A 257 7.72 29.70 9.99
N ASN A 258 6.99 29.65 11.10
CA ASN A 258 5.78 30.43 11.34
C ASN A 258 4.74 30.32 10.21
N VAL A 259 4.54 29.10 9.71
CA VAL A 259 3.58 28.78 8.64
C VAL A 259 2.36 28.09 9.23
N ARG A 260 1.16 28.51 8.82
CA ARG A 260 -0.07 27.80 9.16
C ARG A 260 -0.07 26.43 8.53
N LEU A 261 -0.30 25.38 9.33
CA LEU A 261 -0.38 23.99 8.89
C LEU A 261 -1.75 23.39 9.19
N ILE A 262 -2.42 22.88 8.16
CA ILE A 262 -3.63 22.07 8.31
C ILE A 262 -3.25 20.61 8.16
N VAL A 263 -3.66 19.79 9.15
CA VAL A 263 -3.41 18.34 9.21
C VAL A 263 -4.72 17.59 9.08
N LEU A 264 -4.84 16.79 8.01
CA LEU A 264 -6.00 15.95 7.73
C LEU A 264 -5.64 14.46 7.85
N GLY A 265 -6.56 13.71 8.40
CA GLY A 265 -6.48 12.27 8.52
C GLY A 265 -6.67 11.78 9.94
N THR A 266 -6.61 10.46 10.09
CA THR A 266 -6.70 9.73 11.35
C THR A 266 -5.61 8.68 11.42
N GLY A 267 -5.34 8.14 12.61
CA GLY A 267 -4.35 7.07 12.76
C GLY A 267 -3.88 6.89 14.20
N PRO A 268 -2.97 5.93 14.42
CA PRO A 268 -2.51 5.58 15.77
C PRO A 268 -1.79 6.72 16.49
N SER A 269 -1.19 7.67 15.77
CA SER A 269 -0.49 8.82 16.37
C SER A 269 -1.36 10.05 16.55
N GLU A 270 -2.66 10.02 16.21
CA GLU A 270 -3.53 11.21 16.23
C GLU A 270 -3.60 11.88 17.60
N ALA A 271 -3.85 11.10 18.66
CA ALA A 271 -3.97 11.63 20.02
C ALA A 271 -2.65 12.24 20.52
N GLU A 272 -1.54 11.58 20.25
CA GLU A 272 -0.19 12.06 20.58
C GLU A 272 0.12 13.37 19.85
N LEU A 273 -0.13 13.42 18.54
CA LEU A 273 0.14 14.60 17.71
C LEU A 273 -0.72 15.81 18.12
N LYS A 274 -2.01 15.60 18.42
CA LYS A 274 -2.88 16.65 18.94
C LYS A 274 -2.39 17.19 20.29
N THR A 275 -1.97 16.31 21.20
CA THR A 275 -1.38 16.68 22.48
C THR A 275 -0.08 17.47 22.29
N TYR A 276 0.79 17.02 21.38
CA TYR A 276 2.05 17.68 21.05
C TYR A 276 1.87 19.09 20.45
N ALA A 277 0.80 19.28 19.68
CA ALA A 277 0.49 20.55 19.02
C ALA A 277 -0.41 21.48 19.84
N LYS A 278 -0.83 21.11 21.05
CA LYS A 278 -1.87 21.81 21.84
C LYS A 278 -1.61 23.32 21.99
N ASP A 279 -0.35 23.71 22.23
CA ASP A 279 0.03 25.10 22.47
C ASP A 279 0.60 25.80 21.21
N LYS A 280 0.49 25.17 20.03
CA LYS A 280 1.00 25.68 18.76
C LYS A 280 -0.16 26.26 17.93
N GLN A 281 -0.32 27.58 17.98
CA GLN A 281 -1.48 28.29 17.41
C GLN A 281 -1.59 28.20 15.88
N ASN A 282 -0.50 27.90 15.19
CA ASN A 282 -0.45 27.79 13.74
C ASN A 282 -0.73 26.36 13.21
N ILE A 283 -1.08 25.40 14.08
CA ILE A 283 -1.36 24.01 13.71
C ILE A 283 -2.84 23.69 13.91
N GLU A 284 -3.52 23.23 12.86
CA GLU A 284 -4.94 22.91 12.88
C GLU A 284 -5.19 21.46 12.43
N PHE A 285 -5.89 20.64 13.27
CA PHE A 285 -6.31 19.29 12.91
C PHE A 285 -7.78 19.29 12.53
N LYS A 286 -8.11 18.81 11.32
CA LYS A 286 -9.50 18.73 10.82
C LYS A 286 -10.05 17.29 10.73
N GLY A 287 -9.29 16.30 11.22
CA GLY A 287 -9.71 14.89 11.15
C GLY A 287 -9.70 14.33 9.72
N PHE A 288 -10.50 13.29 9.50
CA PHE A 288 -10.60 12.64 8.19
C PHE A 288 -11.62 13.37 7.32
N LEU A 289 -11.21 13.81 6.15
CA LEU A 289 -12.06 14.42 5.12
C LEU A 289 -11.93 13.67 3.81
N GLN A 290 -12.98 13.72 2.98
CA GLN A 290 -13.01 13.10 1.65
C GLN A 290 -13.91 13.91 0.68
N GLY A 291 -13.89 13.50 -0.57
CA GLY A 291 -14.77 14.11 -1.57
C GLY A 291 -14.49 15.59 -1.80
N LYS A 292 -15.54 16.41 -1.89
CA LYS A 292 -15.45 17.84 -2.18
C LYS A 292 -14.67 18.61 -1.11
N GLU A 293 -14.94 18.34 0.17
CA GLU A 293 -14.28 19.05 1.28
C GLU A 293 -12.77 18.89 1.27
N LEU A 294 -12.28 17.67 1.00
CA LEU A 294 -10.85 17.43 0.84
C LEU A 294 -10.29 18.16 -0.37
N ARG A 295 -10.97 18.08 -1.52
CA ARG A 295 -10.50 18.76 -2.74
C ARG A 295 -10.45 20.27 -2.59
N ASP A 296 -11.44 20.88 -1.92
CA ASP A 296 -11.44 22.31 -1.66
C ASP A 296 -10.24 22.74 -0.79
N LEU A 297 -9.89 21.96 0.24
CA LEU A 297 -8.70 22.22 1.04
C LEU A 297 -7.39 22.00 0.24
N ILE A 298 -7.32 20.99 -0.60
CA ILE A 298 -6.14 20.80 -1.48
C ILE A 298 -6.02 22.00 -2.42
N ARG A 299 -7.10 22.38 -3.08
CA ARG A 299 -7.15 23.46 -4.08
C ARG A 299 -6.70 24.82 -3.52
N ARG A 300 -7.04 25.13 -2.25
CA ARG A 300 -6.71 26.40 -1.58
C ARG A 300 -5.38 26.36 -0.79
N ALA A 301 -4.74 25.21 -0.68
CA ALA A 301 -3.44 25.10 -0.04
C ALA A 301 -2.35 25.83 -0.85
N ARG A 302 -1.37 26.42 -0.16
CA ARG A 302 -0.16 26.96 -0.78
C ARG A 302 0.74 25.84 -1.29
N CYS A 303 0.89 24.79 -0.49
CA CYS A 303 1.64 23.57 -0.84
C CYS A 303 1.11 22.38 -0.06
N VAL A 304 1.48 21.18 -0.52
CA VAL A 304 1.22 19.93 0.21
C VAL A 304 2.55 19.36 0.69
N ALA A 305 2.65 19.03 1.98
CA ALA A 305 3.85 18.50 2.59
C ALA A 305 3.69 17.01 2.93
N LEU A 306 4.66 16.18 2.49
CA LEU A 306 4.71 14.74 2.74
C LEU A 306 6.07 14.37 3.36
N PRO A 307 6.21 14.50 4.67
CA PRO A 307 7.48 14.35 5.39
C PRO A 307 7.78 12.91 5.79
N SER A 308 7.43 11.94 4.96
CA SER A 308 7.53 10.52 5.29
C SER A 308 8.96 10.09 5.67
N GLU A 309 9.08 9.35 6.76
CA GLU A 309 10.34 8.83 7.32
C GLU A 309 10.60 7.37 6.87
N TRP A 310 9.74 6.83 6.03
CA TRP A 310 9.86 5.51 5.40
C TRP A 310 9.85 5.60 3.88
N TYR A 311 10.10 4.48 3.20
CA TYR A 311 10.02 4.41 1.74
C TYR A 311 8.57 4.46 1.25
N GLU A 312 8.16 5.61 0.72
CA GLU A 312 6.88 5.74 0.02
C GLU A 312 6.93 5.09 -1.36
N ASN A 313 5.79 4.57 -1.78
CA ASN A 313 5.68 3.95 -3.09
C ASN A 313 5.18 4.96 -4.14
N GLY A 314 3.92 5.33 -4.08
CA GLY A 314 3.29 6.33 -4.95
C GLY A 314 2.02 6.82 -4.24
N PRO A 315 2.17 7.72 -3.24
CA PRO A 315 1.05 8.08 -2.40
C PRO A 315 0.01 8.90 -3.16
N TYR A 316 -1.27 8.54 -3.01
CA TYR A 316 -2.38 9.26 -3.62
C TYR A 316 -2.41 10.74 -3.24
N SER A 317 -1.97 11.07 -2.01
CA SER A 317 -1.89 12.46 -1.55
C SER A 317 -0.96 13.31 -2.42
N ALA A 318 0.18 12.78 -2.87
CA ALA A 318 1.05 13.48 -3.80
C ALA A 318 0.37 13.69 -5.16
N MET A 319 -0.23 12.63 -5.70
CA MET A 319 -0.87 12.68 -7.02
C MET A 319 -2.08 13.61 -7.05
N GLU A 320 -2.90 13.61 -6.00
CA GLU A 320 -4.06 14.52 -5.88
C GLU A 320 -3.62 15.98 -5.75
N ALA A 321 -2.55 16.24 -4.99
CA ALA A 321 -1.96 17.56 -4.90
C ALA A 321 -1.44 18.05 -6.26
N MET A 322 -0.67 17.21 -6.97
CA MET A 322 -0.16 17.52 -8.32
C MET A 322 -1.29 17.76 -9.32
N ALA A 323 -2.32 16.90 -9.32
CA ALA A 323 -3.48 17.06 -10.19
C ALA A 323 -4.25 18.36 -9.92
N SER A 324 -4.20 18.87 -8.67
CA SER A 324 -4.75 20.16 -8.27
C SER A 324 -3.79 21.34 -8.49
N GLY A 325 -2.64 21.11 -9.15
CA GLY A 325 -1.63 22.12 -9.42
C GLY A 325 -0.89 22.62 -8.18
N LYS A 326 -0.83 21.85 -7.10
CA LYS A 326 -0.18 22.28 -5.86
C LYS A 326 1.26 21.79 -5.76
N PRO A 327 2.19 22.71 -5.40
CA PRO A 327 3.58 22.35 -5.17
C PRO A 327 3.70 21.34 -4.02
N LEU A 328 4.65 20.41 -4.17
CA LEU A 328 4.96 19.40 -3.17
C LEU A 328 6.20 19.78 -2.36
N ILE A 329 6.16 19.54 -1.05
CA ILE A 329 7.35 19.52 -0.18
C ILE A 329 7.47 18.09 0.35
N VAL A 330 8.46 17.35 -0.12
CA VAL A 330 8.58 15.92 0.15
C VAL A 330 9.93 15.55 0.72
N SER A 331 9.96 14.51 1.54
CA SER A 331 11.22 13.88 1.98
C SER A 331 11.87 13.10 0.83
N ASP A 332 13.19 12.87 0.92
CA ASP A 332 13.97 12.06 -0.02
C ASP A 332 13.77 10.55 0.17
N ARG A 333 12.52 10.11 0.40
CA ARG A 333 12.19 8.73 0.78
C ARG A 333 11.35 8.01 -0.27
N GLY A 334 11.88 6.88 -0.75
CA GLY A 334 11.17 6.02 -1.69
C GLY A 334 10.91 6.70 -3.03
N GLY A 335 9.67 6.56 -3.54
CA GLY A 335 9.24 7.15 -4.81
C GLY A 335 8.81 8.63 -4.73
N LEU A 336 8.88 9.29 -3.57
CA LEU A 336 8.49 10.70 -3.46
C LEU A 336 9.37 11.65 -4.30
N PRO A 337 10.72 11.51 -4.30
CA PRO A 337 11.58 12.38 -5.11
C PRO A 337 11.29 12.32 -6.61
N GLU A 338 10.76 11.20 -7.10
CA GLU A 338 10.44 11.02 -8.53
C GLU A 338 9.30 11.92 -9.02
N LEU A 339 8.51 12.47 -8.09
CA LEU A 339 7.36 13.31 -8.37
C LEU A 339 7.70 14.79 -8.37
N VAL A 340 8.92 15.16 -7.95
CA VAL A 340 9.29 16.55 -7.68
C VAL A 340 10.53 16.96 -8.47
N GLU A 341 10.38 18.02 -9.25
CA GLU A 341 11.45 18.78 -9.83
C GLU A 341 11.66 20.06 -9.01
N ASN A 342 12.82 20.12 -8.30
CA ASN A 342 13.12 21.20 -7.37
C ASN A 342 13.05 22.59 -8.01
N GLY A 343 12.25 23.49 -7.41
CA GLY A 343 12.03 24.84 -7.90
C GLY A 343 11.01 24.97 -9.03
N VAL A 344 10.48 23.86 -9.57
CA VAL A 344 9.46 23.86 -10.62
C VAL A 344 8.09 23.49 -10.03
N ASN A 345 7.94 22.29 -9.50
CA ASN A 345 6.67 21.80 -8.94
C ASN A 345 6.77 21.45 -7.44
N GLY A 346 7.87 21.79 -6.78
CA GLY A 346 8.06 21.55 -5.35
C GLY A 346 9.51 21.52 -4.93
N TYR A 347 9.75 20.91 -3.77
CA TYR A 347 11.08 20.72 -3.21
C TYR A 347 11.21 19.37 -2.51
N VAL A 348 12.36 18.74 -2.73
CA VAL A 348 12.77 17.53 -2.00
C VAL A 348 13.70 17.97 -0.87
N PHE A 349 13.37 17.65 0.37
CA PHE A 349 14.27 17.87 1.50
C PHE A 349 14.89 16.56 1.98
N ARG A 350 16.11 16.64 2.46
CA ARG A 350 16.79 15.53 3.11
C ARG A 350 16.56 15.58 4.59
N GLU A 351 16.20 14.47 5.18
CA GLU A 351 16.23 14.32 6.62
C GLU A 351 17.68 14.41 7.08
N LYS A 352 17.97 15.28 8.04
CA LYS A 352 19.29 15.28 8.68
C LYS A 352 19.35 14.01 9.53
N GLY A 353 20.29 13.10 9.18
CA GLY A 353 20.68 11.98 10.01
C GLY A 353 21.25 12.41 11.36
#